data_c7525e9d1526af4775ba76bd2d96b517
#
_entry.id   c7525e9d1526af4775ba76bd2d96b517
#
_cell.length_a   1.000
_cell.length_b   1.000
_cell.length_c   1.000
_cell.angle_alpha   90.00
_cell.angle_beta   90.00
_cell.angle_gamma   90.00
#
_symmetry.space_group_name_H-M   'P 1'
#
loop_
_entity.id
_entity.type
_entity.pdbx_description
1 polymer ?
#
loop_
_entity_poly.entity_id
_entity_poly.type
_entity_poly.pdbx_seq_one_letter_code
_entity_poly.pdbx_strand_id
1 'polypeptide(L)'
;MRLRLANVLLLLALFFPAVQAAPQAGSGEQASDLRFNVDTTLVVIPVIVTDQLNRFVLGLSKKDFHLFEDGVEQTITHFSSEDAPLSVGLVFDTSGSMSDKLRTSRQAAFRFLTTLNAQDEVFLIEFNDRAELAAGFTNRTEEIQDKLTAVQPGGLTAMLDAAQLALGEMKKARNPRKAILIISDGGDNNSRYRAAEVESLVRQADVQMYAMGIFEPSFLTGSSTEEISGPRLLSQIAEQSGGRAFSASDPRDLPNVAVRIGIELRNQYVLAYSPKNQKRDGTYRRVEIKVSKPAGVPDIKVHWRLGYYAASK
;
A
#
# COMPACT_ATOMS: atom_id res chain seq x y z
N MET A 1 -32.05 -10.03 71.42
CA MET A 1 -31.43 -9.99 72.76
C MET A 1 -30.14 -9.20 72.65
N ARG A 2 -30.08 -8.14 73.41
CA ARG A 2 -29.03 -7.12 73.48
C ARG A 2 -27.68 -7.70 73.87
N LEU A 3 -26.55 -7.19 73.35
CA LEU A 3 -25.53 -6.63 74.25
C LEU A 3 -24.54 -5.76 73.44
N ARG A 4 -24.46 -4.54 73.86
CA ARG A 4 -23.44 -3.51 73.54
C ARG A 4 -22.20 -3.82 74.38
N LEU A 5 -21.01 -3.60 73.90
CA LEU A 5 -19.88 -3.23 74.74
C LEU A 5 -19.00 -2.22 74.02
N ALA A 6 -18.69 -1.21 74.78
CA ALA A 6 -18.09 0.06 74.38
C ALA A 6 -16.56 0.04 74.54
N ASN A 7 -15.95 0.86 73.75
CA ASN A 7 -14.73 1.70 73.91
C ASN A 7 -13.77 1.45 75.05
N VAL A 8 -12.48 1.47 74.72
CA VAL A 8 -11.49 2.30 75.45
C VAL A 8 -10.40 2.75 74.47
N LEU A 9 -10.30 4.06 74.26
CA LEU A 9 -9.17 4.77 73.63
C LEU A 9 -7.99 4.79 74.59
N LEU A 10 -6.79 4.41 74.14
CA LEU A 10 -5.55 4.73 74.83
C LEU A 10 -4.63 5.53 73.93
N LEU A 11 -4.54 6.84 74.20
CA LEU A 11 -3.60 7.77 73.58
C LEU A 11 -2.23 7.59 74.25
N LEU A 12 -1.23 7.15 73.47
CA LEU A 12 0.19 7.19 73.86
C LEU A 12 0.88 8.26 73.01
N ALA A 13 1.17 9.40 73.64
CA ALA A 13 1.98 10.47 73.05
C ALA A 13 3.46 10.07 73.22
N LEU A 14 4.16 9.80 72.15
CA LEU A 14 5.61 9.67 72.09
C LEU A 14 6.24 10.96 71.57
N PHE A 15 6.93 11.66 72.47
CA PHE A 15 7.80 12.78 72.20
C PHE A 15 9.05 12.27 71.43
N PHE A 16 9.26 12.77 70.18
CA PHE A 16 10.54 12.66 69.50
C PHE A 16 11.22 14.05 69.47
N PRO A 17 12.51 14.13 69.84
CA PRO A 17 13.25 15.38 69.69
C PRO A 17 13.54 15.68 68.23
N ALA A 18 13.32 16.95 67.82
CA ALA A 18 13.69 17.48 66.53
C ALA A 18 15.20 17.58 66.40
N VAL A 19 15.78 16.79 65.52
CA VAL A 19 17.16 17.01 65.03
C VAL A 19 17.12 17.98 63.87
N GLN A 20 17.62 19.21 64.11
CA GLN A 20 17.88 20.18 63.04
C GLN A 20 19.04 19.72 62.21
N ALA A 21 18.81 19.31 60.98
CA ALA A 21 19.86 19.08 59.97
C ALA A 21 20.11 20.41 59.23
N ALA A 22 21.36 20.83 59.19
CA ALA A 22 21.83 21.98 58.41
C ALA A 22 21.69 21.74 56.90
N PRO A 23 21.49 22.77 56.07
CA PRO A 23 21.40 22.62 54.62
C PRO A 23 22.78 22.36 54.08
N GLN A 24 23.00 21.12 53.51
CA GLN A 24 24.07 20.85 52.62
C GLN A 24 23.77 21.48 51.25
N ALA A 25 24.57 22.45 50.85
CA ALA A 25 24.63 22.92 49.47
C ALA A 25 25.19 21.80 48.59
N GLY A 26 24.29 20.98 48.01
CA GLY A 26 24.57 20.02 46.96
C GLY A 26 24.53 20.76 45.64
N SER A 27 25.65 20.88 44.99
CA SER A 27 25.80 21.26 43.59
C SER A 27 24.92 20.36 42.72
N GLY A 28 23.77 20.88 42.32
CA GLY A 28 22.92 20.26 41.33
C GLY A 28 23.59 20.26 39.98
N GLU A 29 24.21 19.16 39.64
CA GLU A 29 24.56 18.81 38.28
C GLU A 29 23.24 18.64 37.54
N GLN A 30 22.85 19.68 36.78
CA GLN A 30 21.73 19.59 35.83
C GLN A 30 22.10 18.52 34.80
N ALA A 31 21.64 17.29 35.03
CA ALA A 31 21.53 16.32 33.97
C ALA A 31 20.63 16.92 32.91
N SER A 32 21.23 17.52 31.89
CA SER A 32 20.54 17.91 30.66
C SER A 32 19.94 16.63 30.07
N ASP A 33 18.63 16.50 30.22
CA ASP A 33 17.83 15.46 29.59
C ASP A 33 17.90 15.71 28.07
N LEU A 34 19.01 15.26 27.44
CA LEU A 34 19.17 15.25 26.00
C LEU A 34 18.16 14.26 25.42
N ARG A 35 16.91 14.73 25.31
CA ARG A 35 15.91 14.07 24.48
C ARG A 35 16.34 14.20 23.04
N PHE A 36 17.11 13.24 22.56
CA PHE A 36 17.29 13.01 21.13
C PHE A 36 15.95 12.58 20.58
N ASN A 37 15.12 13.52 20.15
CA ASN A 37 14.06 13.26 19.20
C ASN A 37 14.74 12.86 17.88
N VAL A 38 15.10 11.59 17.74
CA VAL A 38 15.52 11.03 16.46
C VAL A 38 14.25 10.85 15.65
N ASP A 39 13.84 11.92 15.00
CA ASP A 39 12.76 11.94 14.01
C ASP A 39 13.28 11.26 12.75
N THR A 40 13.54 9.94 12.88
CA THR A 40 14.14 9.15 11.80
C THR A 40 13.03 8.81 10.81
N THR A 41 13.01 9.50 9.70
CA THR A 41 12.10 9.17 8.59
C THR A 41 12.52 7.81 8.02
N LEU A 42 11.77 6.77 8.31
CA LEU A 42 11.99 5.43 7.75
C LEU A 42 11.31 5.35 6.39
N VAL A 43 12.06 5.00 5.36
CA VAL A 43 11.54 4.76 4.01
C VAL A 43 11.39 3.26 3.81
N VAL A 44 10.18 2.84 3.44
CA VAL A 44 9.81 1.42 3.22
C VAL A 44 9.66 1.18 1.74
N ILE A 45 10.35 0.17 1.22
CA ILE A 45 10.33 -0.22 -0.19
C ILE A 45 9.92 -1.68 -0.30
N PRO A 46 8.68 -1.97 -0.74
CA PRO A 46 8.28 -3.30 -1.16
C PRO A 46 9.03 -3.70 -2.44
N VAL A 47 9.53 -4.92 -2.48
CA VAL A 47 10.29 -5.45 -3.61
C VAL A 47 9.75 -6.81 -4.02
N ILE A 48 9.48 -6.98 -5.31
CA ILE A 48 9.06 -8.23 -5.90
C ILE A 48 10.21 -8.77 -6.74
N VAL A 49 10.57 -10.02 -6.54
CA VAL A 49 11.59 -10.70 -7.34
C VAL A 49 10.97 -11.89 -8.04
N THR A 50 11.06 -11.92 -9.37
CA THR A 50 10.57 -13.03 -10.19
C THR A 50 11.64 -13.52 -11.15
N ASP A 51 11.50 -14.76 -11.63
CA ASP A 51 12.29 -15.28 -12.75
C ASP A 51 11.72 -14.82 -14.11
N GLN A 52 12.33 -15.28 -15.20
CA GLN A 52 11.90 -14.96 -16.57
C GLN A 52 10.49 -15.47 -16.90
N LEU A 53 10.03 -16.53 -16.21
CA LEU A 53 8.69 -17.10 -16.32
C LEU A 53 7.71 -16.43 -15.36
N ASN A 54 8.12 -15.32 -14.73
CA ASN A 54 7.37 -14.60 -13.72
C ASN A 54 6.97 -15.45 -12.48
N ARG A 55 7.73 -16.47 -12.12
CA ARG A 55 7.58 -17.20 -10.85
C ARG A 55 8.34 -16.45 -9.76
N PHE A 56 7.79 -16.41 -8.54
CA PHE A 56 8.43 -15.72 -7.42
C PHE A 56 9.75 -16.40 -7.04
N VAL A 57 10.79 -15.60 -6.86
CA VAL A 57 12.07 -16.03 -6.31
C VAL A 57 12.04 -15.74 -4.81
N LEU A 58 11.83 -16.79 -4.02
CA LEU A 58 11.73 -16.73 -2.54
C LEU A 58 13.05 -17.16 -1.91
N GLY A 59 13.21 -16.90 -0.61
CA GLY A 59 14.38 -17.33 0.18
C GLY A 59 15.61 -16.45 0.02
N LEU A 60 15.49 -15.30 -0.65
CA LEU A 60 16.55 -14.29 -0.63
C LEU A 60 16.66 -13.69 0.78
N SER A 61 17.88 -13.32 1.16
CA SER A 61 18.19 -12.72 2.44
C SER A 61 18.63 -11.26 2.27
N LYS A 62 18.65 -10.50 3.35
CA LYS A 62 19.06 -9.08 3.36
C LYS A 62 20.37 -8.82 2.58
N LYS A 63 21.35 -9.72 2.69
CA LYS A 63 22.69 -9.59 2.04
C LYS A 63 22.62 -9.65 0.51
N ASP A 64 21.53 -10.18 -0.04
CA ASP A 64 21.35 -10.32 -1.48
C ASP A 64 20.82 -9.02 -2.11
N PHE A 65 20.42 -8.03 -1.30
CA PHE A 65 19.86 -6.76 -1.74
C PHE A 65 20.83 -5.60 -1.51
N HIS A 66 20.99 -4.76 -2.52
CA HIS A 66 21.69 -3.48 -2.49
C HIS A 66 20.70 -2.36 -2.82
N LEU A 67 20.56 -1.40 -1.94
CA LEU A 67 19.63 -0.29 -2.08
C LEU A 67 20.40 1.01 -2.27
N PHE A 68 20.01 1.79 -3.28
CA PHE A 68 20.61 3.09 -3.57
C PHE A 68 19.54 4.18 -3.57
N GLU A 69 19.85 5.34 -3.03
CA GLU A 69 19.05 6.56 -3.14
C GLU A 69 19.88 7.62 -3.85
N ASP A 70 19.39 8.17 -4.96
CA ASP A 70 20.09 9.13 -5.81
C ASP A 70 21.54 8.69 -6.15
N GLY A 71 21.73 7.38 -6.36
CA GLY A 71 23.03 6.75 -6.67
C GLY A 71 23.92 6.49 -5.45
N VAL A 72 23.49 6.88 -4.24
CA VAL A 72 24.24 6.64 -3.00
C VAL A 72 23.70 5.38 -2.31
N GLU A 73 24.58 4.40 -2.08
CA GLU A 73 24.19 3.16 -1.39
C GLU A 73 23.71 3.46 0.04
N GLN A 74 22.58 2.85 0.41
CA GLN A 74 21.93 3.00 1.71
C GLN A 74 22.09 1.71 2.53
N THR A 75 22.08 1.88 3.85
CA THR A 75 22.08 0.72 4.75
C THR A 75 20.63 0.27 4.99
N ILE A 76 20.29 -0.95 4.58
CA ILE A 76 19.00 -1.56 4.88
C ILE A 76 18.96 -1.81 6.40
N THR A 77 18.09 -1.11 7.12
CA THR A 77 17.95 -1.22 8.57
C THR A 77 16.94 -2.31 8.97
N HIS A 78 15.92 -2.51 8.14
CA HIS A 78 14.91 -3.55 8.34
C HIS A 78 14.72 -4.36 7.04
N PHE A 79 14.56 -5.66 7.21
CA PHE A 79 14.28 -6.61 6.12
C PHE A 79 13.25 -7.62 6.59
N SER A 80 12.20 -7.82 5.81
CA SER A 80 11.21 -8.87 6.06
C SER A 80 10.77 -9.48 4.74
N SER A 81 10.46 -10.77 4.76
CA SER A 81 9.76 -11.52 3.71
C SER A 81 8.48 -12.17 4.26
N GLU A 82 8.07 -11.78 5.46
CA GLU A 82 6.87 -12.29 6.10
C GLU A 82 5.62 -11.61 5.56
N ASP A 83 4.54 -12.36 5.50
CA ASP A 83 3.23 -11.81 5.18
C ASP A 83 2.77 -10.87 6.30
N ALA A 84 2.19 -9.74 5.92
CA ALA A 84 1.65 -8.74 6.83
C ALA A 84 0.26 -8.32 6.36
N PRO A 85 -0.63 -7.89 7.26
CA PRO A 85 -1.97 -7.44 6.91
C PRO A 85 -1.96 -6.35 5.84
N LEU A 86 -2.91 -6.44 4.92
CA LEU A 86 -3.01 -5.64 3.71
C LEU A 86 -4.31 -4.82 3.71
N SER A 87 -4.24 -3.54 3.35
CA SER A 87 -5.40 -2.73 2.98
C SER A 87 -5.46 -2.60 1.47
N VAL A 88 -6.58 -2.99 0.88
CA VAL A 88 -6.79 -3.00 -0.57
C VAL A 88 -7.87 -2.03 -0.99
N GLY A 89 -7.62 -1.27 -2.04
CA GLY A 89 -8.64 -0.58 -2.81
C GLY A 89 -8.96 -1.37 -4.07
N LEU A 90 -10.18 -1.84 -4.22
CA LEU A 90 -10.66 -2.40 -5.48
C LEU A 90 -11.36 -1.30 -6.27
N VAL A 91 -10.83 -0.97 -7.44
CA VAL A 91 -11.35 0.06 -8.34
C VAL A 91 -11.86 -0.64 -9.60
N PHE A 92 -13.17 -0.64 -9.78
CA PHE A 92 -13.86 -1.48 -10.74
C PHE A 92 -14.57 -0.66 -11.80
N ASP A 93 -14.20 -0.90 -13.05
CA ASP A 93 -14.78 -0.25 -14.23
C ASP A 93 -16.16 -0.81 -14.54
N THR A 94 -17.14 0.08 -14.61
CA THR A 94 -18.53 -0.22 -14.96
C THR A 94 -18.98 0.56 -16.19
N SER A 95 -18.04 1.10 -16.97
CA SER A 95 -18.34 1.85 -18.20
C SER A 95 -18.99 0.99 -19.29
N GLY A 96 -19.50 1.66 -20.31
CA GLY A 96 -20.21 0.99 -21.41
C GLY A 96 -19.32 0.02 -22.20
N SER A 97 -18.01 0.29 -22.33
CA SER A 97 -17.03 -0.60 -23.00
C SER A 97 -16.81 -1.92 -22.26
N MET A 98 -17.18 -1.97 -20.98
CA MET A 98 -17.08 -3.18 -20.15
C MET A 98 -18.25 -4.17 -20.33
N SER A 99 -19.28 -3.85 -21.12
CA SER A 99 -20.52 -4.64 -21.22
C SER A 99 -20.29 -6.14 -21.44
N ASP A 100 -19.48 -6.50 -22.42
CA ASP A 100 -19.19 -7.91 -22.74
C ASP A 100 -18.13 -8.52 -21.80
N LYS A 101 -17.35 -7.68 -21.11
CA LYS A 101 -16.24 -8.04 -20.23
C LYS A 101 -16.66 -8.13 -18.76
N LEU A 102 -17.79 -7.50 -18.38
CA LEU A 102 -18.21 -7.30 -16.99
C LEU A 102 -18.31 -8.62 -16.21
N ARG A 103 -18.87 -9.67 -16.82
CA ARG A 103 -19.01 -10.97 -16.16
C ARG A 103 -17.65 -11.56 -15.77
N THR A 104 -16.70 -11.54 -16.68
CA THR A 104 -15.35 -12.10 -16.45
C THR A 104 -14.54 -11.24 -15.50
N SER A 105 -14.69 -9.91 -15.58
CA SER A 105 -14.06 -8.95 -14.65
C SER A 105 -14.57 -9.14 -13.23
N ARG A 106 -15.88 -9.35 -13.07
CA ARG A 106 -16.50 -9.67 -11.77
C ARG A 106 -15.97 -10.98 -11.20
N GLN A 107 -15.86 -12.03 -12.03
CA GLN A 107 -15.25 -13.30 -11.62
C GLN A 107 -13.80 -13.13 -11.19
N ALA A 108 -13.03 -12.29 -11.90
CA ALA A 108 -11.65 -11.97 -11.54
C ALA A 108 -11.59 -11.22 -10.19
N ALA A 109 -12.46 -10.22 -10.00
CA ALA A 109 -12.56 -9.53 -8.70
C ALA A 109 -12.88 -10.51 -7.56
N PHE A 110 -13.84 -11.41 -7.75
CA PHE A 110 -14.16 -12.45 -6.75
C PHE A 110 -12.99 -13.36 -6.46
N ARG A 111 -12.26 -13.79 -7.48
CA ARG A 111 -11.07 -14.62 -7.31
C ARG A 111 -9.95 -13.88 -6.59
N PHE A 112 -9.77 -12.58 -6.85
CA PHE A 112 -8.85 -11.74 -6.08
C PHE A 112 -9.25 -11.68 -4.60
N LEU A 113 -10.53 -11.41 -4.30
CA LEU A 113 -11.05 -11.35 -2.93
C LEU A 113 -10.81 -12.66 -2.14
N THR A 114 -10.81 -13.83 -2.81
CA THR A 114 -10.47 -15.11 -2.15
C THR A 114 -9.00 -15.23 -1.72
N THR A 115 -8.13 -14.32 -2.16
CA THR A 115 -6.72 -14.29 -1.74
C THR A 115 -6.47 -13.45 -0.50
N LEU A 116 -7.48 -12.72 -0.04
CA LEU A 116 -7.40 -11.88 1.16
C LEU A 116 -7.54 -12.73 2.43
N ASN A 117 -6.80 -12.37 3.46
CA ASN A 117 -6.85 -12.97 4.78
C ASN A 117 -7.84 -12.24 5.70
N ALA A 118 -8.23 -12.85 6.80
CA ALA A 118 -9.17 -12.27 7.76
C ALA A 118 -8.70 -10.94 8.39
N GLN A 119 -7.39 -10.66 8.38
CA GLN A 119 -6.80 -9.42 8.90
C GLN A 119 -6.75 -8.31 7.85
N ASP A 120 -6.99 -8.65 6.58
CA ASP A 120 -7.01 -7.67 5.51
C ASP A 120 -8.32 -6.89 5.52
N GLU A 121 -8.26 -5.72 4.92
CA GLU A 121 -9.44 -4.91 4.68
C GLU A 121 -9.48 -4.46 3.22
N VAL A 122 -10.69 -4.30 2.69
CA VAL A 122 -10.90 -3.89 1.30
C VAL A 122 -12.00 -2.85 1.22
N PHE A 123 -11.83 -1.85 0.36
CA PHE A 123 -12.89 -0.95 -0.07
C PHE A 123 -13.17 -1.12 -1.56
N LEU A 124 -14.35 -0.69 -2.02
CA LEU A 124 -14.76 -0.73 -3.42
C LEU A 124 -15.07 0.68 -3.93
N ILE A 125 -14.43 1.03 -5.04
CA ILE A 125 -14.82 2.15 -5.89
C ILE A 125 -15.29 1.60 -7.21
N GLU A 126 -16.47 2.04 -7.65
CA GLU A 126 -17.01 1.81 -8.98
C GLU A 126 -16.89 3.10 -9.79
N PHE A 127 -16.65 2.98 -11.09
CA PHE A 127 -16.58 4.15 -11.95
C PHE A 127 -17.14 3.89 -13.35
N ASN A 128 -17.79 4.90 -13.86
CA ASN A 128 -18.25 5.05 -15.23
C ASN A 128 -18.18 6.56 -15.58
N ASP A 129 -19.30 7.27 -15.76
CA ASP A 129 -19.32 8.72 -15.92
C ASP A 129 -18.65 9.48 -14.78
N ARG A 130 -18.60 8.88 -13.60
CA ARG A 130 -17.97 9.38 -12.37
C ARG A 130 -17.48 8.25 -11.49
N ALA A 131 -16.57 8.57 -10.60
CA ALA A 131 -16.09 7.63 -9.58
C ALA A 131 -16.91 7.76 -8.29
N GLU A 132 -17.32 6.63 -7.72
CA GLU A 132 -18.11 6.56 -6.48
C GLU A 132 -17.56 5.51 -5.52
N LEU A 133 -17.53 5.82 -4.22
CA LEU A 133 -17.21 4.86 -3.17
C LEU A 133 -18.43 3.97 -2.93
N ALA A 134 -18.45 2.77 -3.52
CA ALA A 134 -19.56 1.82 -3.40
C ALA A 134 -19.56 1.10 -2.04
N ALA A 135 -18.38 0.86 -1.44
CA ALA A 135 -18.22 0.32 -0.10
C ALA A 135 -16.94 0.86 0.55
N GLY A 136 -17.03 1.32 1.80
CA GLY A 136 -15.87 1.67 2.61
C GLY A 136 -15.07 0.44 3.06
N PHE A 137 -13.98 0.64 3.80
CA PHE A 137 -13.16 -0.47 4.30
C PHE A 137 -13.97 -1.49 5.11
N THR A 138 -13.90 -2.74 4.70
CA THR A 138 -14.48 -3.91 5.37
C THR A 138 -13.53 -5.11 5.26
N ASN A 139 -13.58 -6.03 6.22
CA ASN A 139 -12.93 -7.35 6.11
C ASN A 139 -13.92 -8.45 5.65
N ARG A 140 -15.17 -8.08 5.40
CA ARG A 140 -16.22 -8.98 4.88
C ARG A 140 -16.25 -8.88 3.36
N THR A 141 -15.52 -9.77 2.71
CA THR A 141 -15.40 -9.80 1.25
C THR A 141 -16.75 -10.01 0.54
N GLU A 142 -17.71 -10.66 1.23
CA GLU A 142 -19.08 -10.89 0.75
C GLU A 142 -19.82 -9.57 0.46
N GLU A 143 -19.61 -8.54 1.29
CA GLU A 143 -20.21 -7.20 1.07
C GLU A 143 -19.76 -6.59 -0.26
N ILE A 144 -18.47 -6.77 -0.58
CA ILE A 144 -17.91 -6.31 -1.86
C ILE A 144 -18.47 -7.13 -3.03
N GLN A 145 -18.61 -8.46 -2.87
CA GLN A 145 -19.17 -9.34 -3.89
C GLN A 145 -20.64 -9.00 -4.18
N ASP A 146 -21.44 -8.72 -3.15
CA ASP A 146 -22.84 -8.32 -3.30
C ASP A 146 -22.96 -7.01 -4.10
N LYS A 147 -22.13 -6.01 -3.79
CA LYS A 147 -22.07 -4.75 -4.54
C LYS A 147 -21.71 -5.00 -6.00
N LEU A 148 -20.61 -5.71 -6.27
CA LEU A 148 -20.20 -6.05 -7.63
C LEU A 148 -21.27 -6.84 -8.41
N THR A 149 -22.06 -7.66 -7.73
CA THR A 149 -23.13 -8.43 -8.37
C THR A 149 -24.25 -7.54 -8.88
N ALA A 150 -24.54 -6.44 -8.18
CA ALA A 150 -25.60 -5.50 -8.52
C ALA A 150 -25.24 -4.53 -9.67
N VAL A 151 -23.95 -4.42 -10.00
CA VAL A 151 -23.44 -3.49 -11.03
C VAL A 151 -24.04 -3.76 -12.40
N GLN A 152 -24.40 -2.68 -13.09
CA GLN A 152 -24.79 -2.69 -14.51
C GLN A 152 -23.80 -1.84 -15.31
N PRO A 153 -23.38 -2.27 -16.50
CA PRO A 153 -22.44 -1.51 -17.32
C PRO A 153 -23.15 -0.36 -18.02
N GLY A 154 -22.45 0.77 -18.16
CA GLY A 154 -22.98 1.91 -18.91
C GLY A 154 -22.19 3.19 -18.68
N GLY A 155 -22.42 4.17 -19.52
CA GLY A 155 -21.78 5.49 -19.41
C GLY A 155 -20.36 5.54 -20.00
N LEU A 156 -19.69 6.66 -19.72
CA LEU A 156 -18.32 6.96 -20.10
C LEU A 156 -17.31 6.37 -19.10
N THR A 157 -16.05 6.81 -19.12
CA THR A 157 -14.99 6.21 -18.30
C THR A 157 -14.18 7.32 -17.60
N ALA A 158 -14.37 7.47 -16.27
CA ALA A 158 -13.66 8.42 -15.41
C ALA A 158 -12.60 7.69 -14.54
N MET A 159 -11.65 7.01 -15.18
CA MET A 159 -10.66 6.14 -14.53
C MET A 159 -9.66 6.93 -13.67
N LEU A 160 -9.19 8.08 -14.15
CA LEU A 160 -8.24 8.92 -13.40
C LEU A 160 -8.88 9.54 -12.17
N ASP A 161 -10.16 9.93 -12.25
CA ASP A 161 -10.94 10.37 -11.09
C ASP A 161 -11.07 9.25 -10.06
N ALA A 162 -11.28 8.01 -10.51
CA ALA A 162 -11.38 6.82 -9.65
C ALA A 162 -10.04 6.51 -8.97
N ALA A 163 -8.94 6.61 -9.69
CA ALA A 163 -7.60 6.42 -9.12
C ALA A 163 -7.31 7.49 -8.05
N GLN A 164 -7.66 8.75 -8.30
CA GLN A 164 -7.50 9.84 -7.32
C GLN A 164 -8.37 9.61 -6.08
N LEU A 165 -9.63 9.22 -6.25
CA LEU A 165 -10.54 8.92 -5.15
C LEU A 165 -9.99 7.74 -4.31
N ALA A 166 -9.47 6.70 -4.96
CA ALA A 166 -8.88 5.54 -4.29
C ALA A 166 -7.65 5.90 -3.46
N LEU A 167 -6.76 6.75 -3.99
CA LEU A 167 -5.62 7.27 -3.24
C LEU A 167 -6.06 8.09 -2.01
N GLY A 168 -7.14 8.86 -2.16
CA GLY A 168 -7.77 9.60 -1.06
C GLY A 168 -8.32 8.68 0.02
N GLU A 169 -9.07 7.64 -0.37
CA GLU A 169 -9.67 6.66 0.55
C GLU A 169 -8.60 5.83 1.27
N MET A 170 -7.51 5.47 0.56
CA MET A 170 -6.39 4.71 1.12
C MET A 170 -5.69 5.41 2.31
N LYS A 171 -5.85 6.71 2.49
CA LYS A 171 -5.35 7.43 3.67
C LYS A 171 -6.01 6.97 4.98
N LYS A 172 -7.21 6.35 4.90
CA LYS A 172 -7.94 5.78 6.05
C LYS A 172 -7.53 4.35 6.38
N ALA A 173 -6.65 3.75 5.57
CA ALA A 173 -6.19 2.37 5.72
C ALA A 173 -5.48 2.14 7.06
N ARG A 174 -5.82 1.04 7.74
CA ARG A 174 -5.26 0.66 9.04
C ARG A 174 -4.04 -0.23 8.95
N ASN A 175 -3.93 -1.00 7.86
CA ASN A 175 -2.82 -1.93 7.69
C ASN A 175 -1.58 -1.25 7.10
N PRO A 176 -0.37 -1.74 7.43
CA PRO A 176 0.87 -1.12 6.99
C PRO A 176 1.13 -1.31 5.49
N ARG A 177 0.61 -2.40 4.90
CA ARG A 177 0.74 -2.67 3.47
C ARG A 177 -0.50 -2.18 2.74
N LYS A 178 -0.30 -1.42 1.68
CA LYS A 178 -1.38 -0.72 0.97
C LYS A 178 -1.27 -0.97 -0.53
N ALA A 179 -2.36 -1.44 -1.12
CA ALA A 179 -2.43 -1.65 -2.56
C ALA A 179 -3.77 -1.20 -3.14
N ILE A 180 -3.76 -0.75 -4.37
CA ILE A 180 -4.97 -0.49 -5.16
C ILE A 180 -4.91 -1.38 -6.40
N LEU A 181 -5.98 -2.11 -6.67
CA LEU A 181 -6.17 -2.90 -7.88
C LEU A 181 -7.24 -2.25 -8.76
N ILE A 182 -6.83 -1.74 -9.91
CA ILE A 182 -7.73 -1.22 -10.94
C ILE A 182 -8.06 -2.35 -11.92
N ILE A 183 -9.34 -2.60 -12.16
CA ILE A 183 -9.85 -3.55 -13.16
C ILE A 183 -10.59 -2.74 -14.21
N SER A 184 -10.00 -2.60 -15.40
CA SER A 184 -10.53 -1.74 -16.48
C SER A 184 -10.02 -2.21 -17.84
N ASP A 185 -10.66 -1.77 -18.91
CA ASP A 185 -10.10 -1.87 -20.26
C ASP A 185 -9.17 -0.69 -20.62
N GLY A 186 -8.93 0.21 -19.66
CA GLY A 186 -7.90 1.25 -19.71
C GLY A 186 -8.32 2.55 -20.37
N GLY A 187 -9.52 2.64 -20.90
CA GLY A 187 -10.07 3.89 -21.44
C GLY A 187 -10.18 4.96 -20.35
N ASP A 188 -10.01 6.22 -20.74
CA ASP A 188 -10.33 7.39 -19.91
C ASP A 188 -10.77 8.53 -20.82
N ASN A 189 -12.05 8.87 -20.77
CA ASN A 189 -12.63 9.88 -21.64
C ASN A 189 -13.55 10.85 -20.90
N ASN A 190 -13.66 10.73 -19.59
CA ASN A 190 -14.54 11.58 -18.78
C ASN A 190 -13.96 12.03 -17.44
N SER A 191 -12.67 11.80 -17.18
CA SER A 191 -12.05 12.28 -15.95
C SER A 191 -11.80 13.80 -16.00
N ARG A 192 -11.90 14.42 -14.83
CA ARG A 192 -11.51 15.82 -14.58
C ARG A 192 -10.02 15.95 -14.36
N TYR A 193 -9.39 14.91 -13.76
CA TYR A 193 -7.96 14.85 -13.55
C TYR A 193 -7.23 14.45 -14.83
N ARG A 194 -6.01 15.00 -15.00
CA ARG A 194 -5.11 14.61 -16.08
C ARG A 194 -4.17 13.51 -15.60
N ALA A 195 -3.67 12.70 -16.54
CA ALA A 195 -2.73 11.62 -16.25
C ALA A 195 -1.52 12.10 -15.41
N ALA A 196 -0.88 13.20 -15.78
CA ALA A 196 0.26 13.77 -15.07
C ALA A 196 -0.05 14.16 -13.61
N GLU A 197 -1.27 14.59 -13.32
CA GLU A 197 -1.71 14.94 -11.96
C GLU A 197 -1.84 13.67 -11.12
N VAL A 198 -2.50 12.62 -11.65
CA VAL A 198 -2.65 11.33 -10.97
C VAL A 198 -1.30 10.66 -10.78
N GLU A 199 -0.43 10.66 -11.79
CA GLU A 199 0.94 10.17 -11.66
C GLU A 199 1.73 10.88 -10.56
N SER A 200 1.57 12.19 -10.42
CA SER A 200 2.19 12.95 -9.33
C SER A 200 1.66 12.51 -7.96
N LEU A 201 0.35 12.28 -7.83
CA LEU A 201 -0.27 11.78 -6.60
C LEU A 201 0.21 10.36 -6.27
N VAL A 202 0.32 9.48 -7.27
CA VAL A 202 0.83 8.12 -7.11
C VAL A 202 2.27 8.13 -6.60
N ARG A 203 3.13 8.98 -7.15
CA ARG A 203 4.53 9.12 -6.68
C ARG A 203 4.62 9.62 -5.23
N GLN A 204 3.64 10.39 -4.77
CA GLN A 204 3.57 10.88 -3.40
C GLN A 204 2.97 9.86 -2.42
N ALA A 205 2.12 8.97 -2.92
CA ALA A 205 1.44 7.99 -2.10
C ALA A 205 2.38 6.81 -1.75
N ASP A 206 2.25 6.31 -0.53
CA ASP A 206 2.87 5.06 -0.10
C ASP A 206 1.90 3.90 -0.33
N VAL A 207 1.54 3.70 -1.61
CA VAL A 207 0.52 2.73 -2.06
C VAL A 207 0.99 2.11 -3.36
N GLN A 208 0.95 0.78 -3.45
CA GLN A 208 1.23 0.07 -4.69
C GLN A 208 -0.03 0.04 -5.58
N MET A 209 0.11 0.51 -6.81
CA MET A 209 -0.96 0.47 -7.80
C MET A 209 -0.80 -0.77 -8.69
N TYR A 210 -1.81 -1.60 -8.74
CA TYR A 210 -1.91 -2.71 -9.66
C TYR A 210 -2.99 -2.43 -10.68
N ALA A 211 -2.77 -2.86 -11.90
CA ALA A 211 -3.78 -2.77 -12.95
C ALA A 211 -4.00 -4.12 -13.60
N MET A 212 -5.25 -4.47 -13.81
CA MET A 212 -5.66 -5.63 -14.59
C MET A 212 -6.41 -5.15 -15.82
N GLY A 213 -5.70 -5.12 -16.93
CA GLY A 213 -6.22 -4.65 -18.20
C GLY A 213 -6.93 -5.75 -18.98
N ILE A 214 -8.08 -5.43 -19.55
CA ILE A 214 -8.91 -6.33 -20.35
C ILE A 214 -8.89 -5.86 -21.78
N PHE A 215 -7.84 -6.22 -22.51
CA PHE A 215 -7.65 -5.75 -23.88
C PHE A 215 -7.99 -6.86 -24.87
N GLU A 216 -8.90 -6.58 -25.77
CA GLU A 216 -9.13 -7.48 -26.90
C GLU A 216 -8.02 -7.33 -27.95
N PRO A 217 -7.59 -8.44 -28.57
CA PRO A 217 -6.56 -8.39 -29.62
C PRO A 217 -7.04 -7.73 -30.93
N SER A 218 -8.19 -7.10 -30.97
CA SER A 218 -8.79 -6.49 -32.16
C SER A 218 -8.07 -5.20 -32.61
N PHE A 219 -6.75 -5.26 -32.70
CA PHE A 219 -5.87 -4.18 -33.13
C PHE A 219 -6.06 -3.73 -34.58
N LEU A 220 -7.01 -4.23 -35.32
CA LEU A 220 -6.98 -4.07 -36.76
C LEU A 220 -8.13 -3.30 -37.38
N THR A 221 -9.21 -2.97 -36.66
CA THR A 221 -10.30 -2.20 -37.27
C THR A 221 -11.10 -1.39 -36.22
N GLY A 222 -10.76 -0.11 -36.09
CA GLY A 222 -11.70 0.87 -35.48
C GLY A 222 -11.57 1.14 -33.99
N SER A 223 -10.47 0.76 -33.35
CA SER A 223 -10.22 1.13 -31.96
C SER A 223 -10.09 2.64 -31.79
N SER A 224 -10.72 3.19 -30.76
CA SER A 224 -10.57 4.62 -30.41
C SER A 224 -9.13 4.94 -29.96
N THR A 225 -8.76 6.19 -30.01
CA THR A 225 -7.44 6.63 -29.52
C THR A 225 -7.27 6.30 -28.03
N GLU A 226 -8.36 6.33 -27.28
CA GLU A 226 -8.40 5.98 -25.84
C GLU A 226 -8.13 4.49 -25.61
N GLU A 227 -8.71 3.59 -26.40
CA GLU A 227 -8.48 2.13 -26.31
C GLU A 227 -7.02 1.77 -26.60
N ILE A 228 -6.36 2.52 -27.49
CA ILE A 228 -4.94 2.31 -27.81
C ILE A 228 -4.04 2.84 -26.69
N SER A 229 -4.39 3.95 -26.05
CA SER A 229 -3.58 4.61 -25.02
C SER A 229 -3.80 4.04 -23.61
N GLY A 230 -4.96 3.43 -23.36
CA GLY A 230 -5.37 2.94 -22.05
C GLY A 230 -4.41 1.94 -21.38
N PRO A 231 -3.96 0.88 -22.08
CA PRO A 231 -2.99 -0.07 -21.53
C PRO A 231 -1.69 0.58 -21.09
N ARG A 232 -1.22 1.57 -21.85
CA ARG A 232 -0.01 2.33 -21.53
C ARG A 232 -0.19 3.18 -20.29
N LEU A 233 -1.31 3.85 -20.16
CA LEU A 233 -1.64 4.69 -19.01
C LEU A 233 -1.71 3.86 -17.72
N LEU A 234 -2.40 2.72 -17.75
CA LEU A 234 -2.46 1.79 -16.61
C LEU A 234 -1.08 1.27 -16.21
N SER A 235 -0.24 0.90 -17.21
CA SER A 235 1.14 0.45 -16.96
C SER A 235 1.98 1.55 -16.31
N GLN A 236 1.92 2.77 -16.84
CA GLN A 236 2.67 3.91 -16.29
C GLN A 236 2.30 4.21 -14.83
N ILE A 237 1.01 4.23 -14.51
CA ILE A 237 0.51 4.46 -13.15
C ILE A 237 1.00 3.35 -12.21
N ALA A 238 0.89 2.08 -12.62
CA ALA A 238 1.29 0.94 -11.81
C ALA A 238 2.80 0.92 -11.55
N GLU A 239 3.62 1.03 -12.58
CA GLU A 239 5.08 0.95 -12.49
C GLU A 239 5.69 2.03 -11.58
N GLN A 240 5.14 3.25 -11.62
CA GLN A 240 5.63 4.35 -10.77
C GLN A 240 5.49 4.08 -9.28
N SER A 241 4.48 3.30 -8.88
CA SER A 241 4.20 2.95 -7.48
C SER A 241 4.97 1.71 -6.98
N GLY A 242 5.68 1.01 -7.87
CA GLY A 242 6.28 -0.29 -7.58
C GLY A 242 5.32 -1.47 -7.71
N GLY A 243 4.08 -1.23 -8.18
CA GLY A 243 3.17 -2.26 -8.61
C GLY A 243 3.35 -2.62 -10.09
N ARG A 244 2.36 -3.31 -10.67
CA ARG A 244 2.45 -3.84 -12.03
C ARG A 244 1.12 -3.82 -12.75
N ALA A 245 1.17 -3.67 -14.08
CA ALA A 245 0.03 -3.91 -14.93
C ALA A 245 0.08 -5.33 -15.50
N PHE A 246 -1.06 -5.99 -15.49
CA PHE A 246 -1.27 -7.31 -16.07
C PHE A 246 -2.33 -7.19 -17.15
N SER A 247 -2.07 -7.80 -18.29
CA SER A 247 -3.06 -7.96 -19.36
C SER A 247 -3.33 -9.43 -19.58
N ALA A 248 -4.57 -9.78 -19.87
CA ALA A 248 -4.94 -11.11 -20.35
C ALA A 248 -5.26 -11.00 -21.84
N SER A 249 -4.59 -11.83 -22.65
CA SER A 249 -4.89 -11.94 -24.09
C SER A 249 -6.22 -12.64 -24.33
N ASP A 250 -6.66 -13.47 -23.39
CA ASP A 250 -7.97 -14.10 -23.35
C ASP A 250 -8.69 -13.65 -22.07
N PRO A 251 -9.86 -13.02 -22.17
CA PRO A 251 -10.63 -12.60 -20.99
C PRO A 251 -10.88 -13.74 -19.98
N ARG A 252 -10.93 -14.99 -20.44
CA ARG A 252 -11.09 -16.17 -19.58
C ARG A 252 -9.94 -16.40 -18.59
N ASP A 253 -8.76 -15.82 -18.87
CA ASP A 253 -7.60 -15.92 -17.98
C ASP A 253 -7.58 -14.88 -16.86
N LEU A 254 -8.43 -13.86 -16.92
CA LEU A 254 -8.51 -12.80 -15.91
C LEU A 254 -8.64 -13.30 -14.47
N PRO A 255 -9.47 -14.33 -14.17
CA PRO A 255 -9.54 -14.88 -12.83
C PRO A 255 -8.20 -15.44 -12.31
N ASN A 256 -7.37 -16.02 -13.20
CA ASN A 256 -6.05 -16.53 -12.86
C ASN A 256 -5.05 -15.39 -12.65
N VAL A 257 -5.14 -14.33 -13.48
CA VAL A 257 -4.36 -13.10 -13.31
C VAL A 257 -4.66 -12.46 -11.96
N ALA A 258 -5.93 -12.38 -11.58
CA ALA A 258 -6.38 -11.80 -10.31
C ALA A 258 -5.79 -12.56 -9.10
N VAL A 259 -5.85 -13.89 -9.10
CA VAL A 259 -5.22 -14.73 -8.06
C VAL A 259 -3.72 -14.49 -8.00
N ARG A 260 -3.06 -14.37 -9.17
CA ARG A 260 -1.62 -14.10 -9.24
C ARG A 260 -1.26 -12.76 -8.63
N ILE A 261 -2.06 -11.70 -8.85
CA ILE A 261 -1.87 -10.39 -8.21
C ILE A 261 -1.98 -10.54 -6.68
N GLY A 262 -2.99 -11.25 -6.18
CA GLY A 262 -3.14 -11.51 -4.75
C GLY A 262 -1.95 -12.25 -4.15
N ILE A 263 -1.43 -13.27 -4.84
CA ILE A 263 -0.22 -14.00 -4.42
C ILE A 263 1.00 -13.08 -4.47
N GLU A 264 1.13 -12.21 -5.47
CA GLU A 264 2.23 -11.27 -5.60
C GLU A 264 2.25 -10.28 -4.43
N LEU A 265 1.10 -9.76 -4.05
CA LEU A 265 0.96 -8.89 -2.89
C LEU A 265 1.43 -9.55 -1.57
N ARG A 266 1.40 -10.89 -1.47
CA ARG A 266 1.84 -11.64 -0.31
C ARG A 266 3.34 -11.95 -0.30
N ASN A 267 3.91 -12.20 -1.48
CA ASN A 267 5.29 -12.68 -1.64
C ASN A 267 6.27 -11.54 -1.96
N GLN A 268 6.23 -10.47 -1.18
CA GLN A 268 7.10 -9.31 -1.30
C GLN A 268 8.19 -9.34 -0.24
N TYR A 269 9.39 -8.91 -0.62
CA TYR A 269 10.40 -8.49 0.33
C TYR A 269 10.13 -7.05 0.73
N VAL A 270 10.23 -6.75 2.01
CA VAL A 270 10.08 -5.39 2.53
C VAL A 270 11.43 -4.91 3.02
N LEU A 271 11.99 -3.92 2.35
CA LEU A 271 13.23 -3.26 2.74
C LEU A 271 12.89 -1.94 3.40
N ALA A 272 13.54 -1.61 4.52
CA ALA A 272 13.44 -0.27 5.07
C ALA A 272 14.83 0.29 5.40
N TYR A 273 14.98 1.60 5.24
CA TYR A 273 16.22 2.31 5.52
C TYR A 273 15.94 3.73 6.01
N SER A 274 16.89 4.31 6.74
CA SER A 274 16.90 5.73 7.07
C SER A 274 17.78 6.45 6.05
N PRO A 275 17.25 7.39 5.27
CA PRO A 275 18.01 8.10 4.24
C PRO A 275 19.26 8.77 4.80
N LYS A 276 20.41 8.60 4.13
CA LYS A 276 21.63 9.37 4.44
C LYS A 276 21.43 10.85 4.17
N ASN A 277 20.62 11.19 3.15
CA ASN A 277 20.20 12.55 2.88
C ASN A 277 18.96 12.90 3.70
N GLN A 278 19.13 13.54 4.83
CA GLN A 278 18.04 13.90 5.75
C GLN A 278 17.39 15.25 5.45
N LYS A 279 17.66 15.87 4.30
CA LYS A 279 17.05 17.15 3.93
C LYS A 279 15.54 16.97 3.74
N ARG A 280 14.76 17.80 4.45
CA ARG A 280 13.29 17.90 4.32
C ARG A 280 12.95 19.02 3.34
N ASP A 281 13.20 18.79 2.07
CA ASP A 281 13.12 19.79 0.99
C ASP A 281 11.98 19.52 -0.01
N GLY A 282 11.17 18.50 0.22
CA GLY A 282 10.08 18.12 -0.66
C GLY A 282 10.53 17.63 -2.04
N THR A 283 11.82 17.36 -2.25
CA THR A 283 12.34 16.90 -3.54
C THR A 283 12.13 15.40 -3.72
N TYR A 284 11.99 14.97 -4.97
CA TYR A 284 11.88 13.56 -5.32
C TYR A 284 13.24 12.87 -5.14
N ARG A 285 13.25 11.73 -4.45
CA ARG A 285 14.41 10.85 -4.22
C ARG A 285 14.22 9.58 -5.05
N ARG A 286 15.15 9.33 -5.96
CA ARG A 286 15.13 8.12 -6.78
C ARG A 286 15.68 6.94 -6.00
N VAL A 287 14.96 5.81 -6.03
CA VAL A 287 15.39 4.55 -5.41
C VAL A 287 15.76 3.56 -6.49
N GLU A 288 16.88 2.85 -6.31
CA GLU A 288 17.33 1.75 -7.16
C GLU A 288 17.62 0.54 -6.28
N ILE A 289 17.12 -0.63 -6.68
CA ILE A 289 17.38 -1.92 -6.03
C ILE A 289 18.17 -2.81 -6.97
N LYS A 290 19.29 -3.33 -6.49
CA LYS A 290 20.04 -4.41 -7.15
C LYS A 290 19.99 -5.66 -6.31
N VAL A 291 19.79 -6.80 -6.95
CA VAL A 291 19.76 -8.10 -6.27
C VAL A 291 20.91 -8.96 -6.76
N SER A 292 21.75 -9.38 -5.81
CA SER A 292 22.81 -10.35 -6.08
C SER A 292 22.19 -11.73 -6.25
N LYS A 293 22.21 -12.24 -7.48
CA LYS A 293 21.58 -13.51 -7.82
C LYS A 293 22.37 -14.67 -7.21
N PRO A 294 21.74 -15.52 -6.36
CA PRO A 294 22.39 -16.73 -5.86
C PRO A 294 22.74 -17.71 -7.00
N ALA A 295 23.78 -18.52 -6.81
CA ALA A 295 24.15 -19.53 -7.77
C ALA A 295 22.98 -20.52 -8.01
N GLY A 296 22.73 -20.87 -9.29
CA GLY A 296 21.65 -21.78 -9.68
C GLY A 296 20.27 -21.15 -9.85
N VAL A 297 20.09 -19.87 -9.50
CA VAL A 297 18.84 -19.15 -9.77
C VAL A 297 18.84 -18.63 -11.21
N PRO A 298 17.75 -18.81 -12.00
CA PRO A 298 17.61 -18.21 -13.33
C PRO A 298 17.73 -16.69 -13.30
N ASP A 299 17.81 -16.06 -14.48
CA ASP A 299 17.78 -14.59 -14.54
C ASP A 299 16.50 -14.06 -13.92
N ILE A 300 16.66 -13.01 -13.11
CA ILE A 300 15.60 -12.42 -12.29
C ILE A 300 15.16 -11.08 -12.84
N LYS A 301 13.89 -10.77 -12.57
CA LYS A 301 13.30 -9.44 -12.72
C LYS A 301 12.97 -8.91 -11.34
N VAL A 302 13.29 -7.66 -11.10
CA VAL A 302 13.06 -7.01 -9.81
C VAL A 302 12.13 -5.83 -10.04
N HIS A 303 11.07 -5.72 -9.23
CA HIS A 303 10.11 -4.63 -9.27
C HIS A 303 10.06 -3.96 -7.89
N TRP A 304 10.12 -2.63 -7.89
CA TRP A 304 10.09 -1.81 -6.67
C TRP A 304 9.55 -0.41 -6.97
N ARG A 305 9.19 0.33 -5.96
CA ARG A 305 8.83 1.74 -6.08
C ARG A 305 10.05 2.55 -6.51
N LEU A 306 9.95 3.30 -7.61
CA LEU A 306 11.08 4.00 -8.25
C LEU A 306 11.62 5.18 -7.42
N GLY A 307 10.87 5.64 -6.42
CA GLY A 307 11.29 6.72 -5.55
C GLY A 307 10.14 7.25 -4.69
N TYR A 308 10.42 8.32 -3.98
CA TYR A 308 9.47 8.99 -3.08
C TYR A 308 9.80 10.48 -2.98
N TYR A 309 8.88 11.28 -2.46
CA TYR A 309 9.16 12.67 -2.11
C TYR A 309 9.65 12.76 -0.67
N ALA A 310 10.79 13.41 -0.44
CA ALA A 310 11.24 13.73 0.90
C ALA A 310 10.18 14.59 1.62
N ALA A 311 10.07 14.44 2.94
CA ALA A 311 9.18 15.29 3.72
C ALA A 311 9.51 16.76 3.47
N SER A 312 8.51 17.61 3.36
CA SER A 312 8.67 19.07 3.42
C SER A 312 8.58 19.55 4.88
N LYS A 313 9.26 20.65 5.18
CA LYS A 313 9.16 21.30 6.51
C LYS A 313 7.75 21.81 6.74
#